data_18121bcbd8a395a0c6c802fac02e160b
#
_entry.id   18121bcbd8a395a0c6c802fac02e160b
#
_cell.length_a   1.000
_cell.length_b   1.000
_cell.length_c   1.000
_cell.angle_alpha   90.00
_cell.angle_beta   90.00
_cell.angle_gamma   90.00
#
_symmetry.space_group_name_H-M   'P 1'
#
loop_
_entity.id
_entity.type
_entity.pdbx_description
1 polymer ?
#
loop_
_entity_poly.entity_id
_entity_poly.type
_entity_poly.pdbx_seq_one_letter_code
_entity_poly.pdbx_strand_id
1 'polypeptide(L)'
;MTGSQPIREQEYAALMDRARDIARTSSLCWSGAGLASVFLLAGAISSRNPGLLLPVQFCVAFGFHALSQARRETRLIEGYVQEFFEKEREGAQWHTRLAQLQALPGGPARADWWPVAAAGSLALAAIVFGWLYAEGAARGELMASLTTMTGVAMIVHALTETLSLERGTSSVPWAALNNSLREVPPLKRVSTQ
;
A
#
# COMPACT_ATOMS: atom_id res chain seq x y z
N MET A 1 32.77 10.93 -23.18
CA MET A 1 32.03 10.36 -22.04
C MET A 1 30.50 10.49 -22.22
N THR A 2 29.95 10.09 -23.36
CA THR A 2 28.55 10.39 -23.78
C THR A 2 27.63 9.17 -23.85
N GLY A 3 28.07 7.98 -23.39
CA GLY A 3 27.30 6.74 -23.52
C GLY A 3 26.40 6.36 -22.32
N SER A 4 26.55 7.00 -21.16
CA SER A 4 25.80 6.62 -19.95
C SER A 4 24.48 7.36 -19.71
N GLN A 5 24.28 8.52 -20.34
CA GLN A 5 23.06 9.32 -20.21
C GLN A 5 21.79 8.63 -20.75
N PRO A 6 21.80 8.04 -21.97
CA PRO A 6 20.58 7.42 -22.52
C PRO A 6 20.11 6.20 -21.70
N ILE A 7 21.01 5.44 -21.09
CA ILE A 7 20.66 4.28 -20.27
C ILE A 7 19.96 4.73 -18.97
N ARG A 8 20.45 5.79 -18.33
CA ARG A 8 19.81 6.35 -17.12
C ARG A 8 18.43 6.93 -17.40
N GLU A 9 18.21 7.55 -18.54
CA GLU A 9 16.90 8.07 -18.91
C GLU A 9 15.88 6.96 -19.17
N GLN A 10 16.31 5.88 -19.79
CA GLN A 10 15.48 4.68 -19.97
C GLN A 10 15.13 4.01 -18.65
N GLU A 11 16.10 3.88 -17.72
CA GLU A 11 15.87 3.33 -16.39
C GLU A 11 14.87 4.18 -15.60
N TYR A 12 15.02 5.50 -15.59
CA TYR A 12 14.08 6.41 -14.94
C TYR A 12 12.67 6.28 -15.53
N ALA A 13 12.53 6.25 -16.85
CA ALA A 13 11.25 6.07 -17.50
C ALA A 13 10.60 4.74 -17.13
N ALA A 14 11.36 3.65 -17.12
CA ALA A 14 10.88 2.33 -16.73
C ALA A 14 10.40 2.27 -15.26
N LEU A 15 11.11 2.94 -14.33
CA LEU A 15 10.71 3.04 -12.93
C LEU A 15 9.42 3.84 -12.77
N MET A 16 9.26 4.96 -13.51
CA MET A 16 8.05 5.76 -13.47
C MET A 16 6.85 5.01 -14.07
N ASP A 17 7.04 4.27 -15.15
CA ASP A 17 6.00 3.43 -15.74
C ASP A 17 5.60 2.30 -14.77
N ARG A 18 6.59 1.66 -14.13
CA ARG A 18 6.33 0.66 -13.09
C ARG A 18 5.50 1.24 -11.93
N ALA A 19 5.84 2.44 -11.45
CA ALA A 19 5.09 3.09 -10.37
C ALA A 19 3.64 3.39 -10.79
N ARG A 20 3.40 3.82 -12.04
CA ARG A 20 2.05 4.03 -12.57
C ARG A 20 1.26 2.74 -12.66
N ASP A 21 1.86 1.66 -13.13
CA ASP A 21 1.21 0.35 -13.25
C ASP A 21 0.82 -0.20 -11.88
N ILE A 22 1.70 -0.06 -10.88
CA ILE A 22 1.41 -0.44 -9.49
C ILE A 22 0.21 0.37 -8.96
N ALA A 23 0.22 1.69 -9.14
CA ALA A 23 -0.87 2.55 -8.69
C ALA A 23 -2.21 2.20 -9.36
N ARG A 24 -2.20 1.95 -10.69
CA ARG A 24 -3.39 1.55 -11.45
C ARG A 24 -3.93 0.20 -11.00
N THR A 25 -3.07 -0.80 -10.89
CA THR A 25 -3.47 -2.16 -10.50
C THR A 25 -4.01 -2.19 -9.07
N SER A 26 -3.36 -1.50 -8.14
CA SER A 26 -3.83 -1.43 -6.75
C SER A 26 -5.17 -0.71 -6.62
N SER A 27 -5.38 0.36 -7.39
CA SER A 27 -6.66 1.06 -7.43
C SER A 27 -7.79 0.17 -7.96
N LEU A 28 -7.53 -0.62 -9.01
CA LEU A 28 -8.50 -1.58 -9.54
C LEU A 28 -8.81 -2.70 -8.54
N CYS A 29 -7.78 -3.26 -7.88
CA CYS A 29 -7.98 -4.27 -6.84
C CYS A 29 -8.80 -3.73 -5.67
N TRP A 30 -8.49 -2.52 -5.19
CA TRP A 30 -9.22 -1.88 -4.10
C TRP A 30 -10.68 -1.60 -4.47
N SER A 31 -10.92 -1.04 -5.66
CA SER A 31 -12.27 -0.73 -6.14
C SER A 31 -13.09 -2.00 -6.36
N GLY A 32 -12.49 -3.05 -6.94
CA GLY A 32 -13.12 -4.35 -7.14
C GLY A 32 -13.48 -5.02 -5.82
N ALA A 33 -12.57 -5.02 -4.85
CA ALA A 33 -12.81 -5.55 -3.52
C ALA A 33 -13.90 -4.77 -2.78
N GLY A 34 -13.93 -3.45 -2.91
CA GLY A 34 -14.97 -2.59 -2.35
C GLY A 34 -16.35 -2.89 -2.94
N LEU A 35 -16.46 -2.98 -4.27
CA LEU A 35 -17.71 -3.36 -4.95
C LEU A 35 -18.19 -4.75 -4.53
N ALA A 36 -17.30 -5.74 -4.52
CA ALA A 36 -17.64 -7.10 -4.09
C ALA A 36 -18.14 -7.11 -2.64
N SER A 37 -17.52 -6.35 -1.76
CA SER A 37 -17.93 -6.21 -0.35
C SER A 37 -19.32 -5.60 -0.22
N VAL A 38 -19.63 -4.56 -0.98
CA VAL A 38 -20.97 -3.95 -0.98
C VAL A 38 -22.04 -4.91 -1.47
N PHE A 39 -21.78 -5.64 -2.58
CA PHE A 39 -22.72 -6.65 -3.10
C PHE A 39 -22.94 -7.80 -2.11
N LEU A 40 -21.89 -8.31 -1.48
CA LEU A 40 -21.99 -9.38 -0.49
C LEU A 40 -22.75 -8.89 0.75
N LEU A 41 -22.50 -7.65 1.20
CA LEU A 41 -23.21 -7.05 2.33
C LEU A 41 -24.70 -6.87 2.00
N ALA A 42 -25.03 -6.34 0.83
CA ALA A 42 -26.41 -6.22 0.36
C ALA A 42 -27.10 -7.59 0.27
N GLY A 43 -26.40 -8.60 -0.24
CA GLY A 43 -26.87 -9.99 -0.28
C GLY A 43 -27.11 -10.57 1.11
N ALA A 44 -26.19 -10.33 2.05
CA ALA A 44 -26.34 -10.77 3.44
C ALA A 44 -27.60 -10.17 4.11
N ILE A 45 -27.80 -8.86 3.89
CA ILE A 45 -28.97 -8.13 4.43
C ILE A 45 -30.26 -8.66 3.81
N SER A 46 -30.32 -8.79 2.48
CA SER A 46 -31.53 -9.19 1.76
C SER A 46 -31.93 -10.63 2.05
N SER A 47 -30.95 -11.54 2.14
CA SER A 47 -31.19 -12.97 2.42
C SER A 47 -31.22 -13.32 3.91
N ARG A 48 -30.92 -12.36 4.80
CA ARG A 48 -30.72 -12.58 6.24
C ARG A 48 -29.71 -13.70 6.53
N ASN A 49 -28.70 -13.84 5.67
CA ASN A 49 -27.70 -14.90 5.79
C ASN A 49 -26.37 -14.35 6.32
N PRO A 50 -26.07 -14.54 7.62
CA PRO A 50 -24.83 -14.06 8.21
C PRO A 50 -23.57 -14.73 7.64
N GLY A 51 -23.70 -15.87 6.97
CA GLY A 51 -22.57 -16.54 6.34
C GLY A 51 -21.91 -15.74 5.22
N LEU A 52 -22.62 -14.79 4.60
CA LEU A 52 -22.08 -13.90 3.57
C LEU A 52 -21.20 -12.78 4.15
N LEU A 53 -21.21 -12.54 5.46
CA LEU A 53 -20.43 -11.48 6.10
C LEU A 53 -18.95 -11.82 6.24
N LEU A 54 -18.59 -13.11 6.35
CA LEU A 54 -17.19 -13.54 6.34
C LEU A 54 -16.51 -13.21 5.00
N PRO A 55 -17.06 -13.60 3.83
CA PRO A 55 -16.51 -13.16 2.54
C PRO A 55 -16.33 -11.64 2.40
N VAL A 56 -17.22 -10.81 3.00
CA VAL A 56 -17.01 -9.35 3.03
C VAL A 56 -15.69 -8.99 3.67
N GLN A 57 -15.37 -9.58 4.83
CA GLN A 57 -14.12 -9.32 5.53
C GLN A 57 -12.90 -9.73 4.70
N PHE A 58 -12.96 -10.87 4.02
CA PHE A 58 -11.88 -11.33 3.14
C PHE A 58 -11.68 -10.39 1.94
N CYS A 59 -12.76 -9.92 1.30
CA CYS A 59 -12.66 -8.96 0.20
C CYS A 59 -12.00 -7.65 0.65
N VAL A 60 -12.43 -7.11 1.79
CA VAL A 60 -11.86 -5.87 2.35
C VAL A 60 -10.39 -6.08 2.72
N ALA A 61 -10.04 -7.18 3.39
CA ALA A 61 -8.68 -7.51 3.76
C ALA A 61 -7.76 -7.65 2.54
N PHE A 62 -8.23 -8.35 1.50
CA PHE A 62 -7.50 -8.52 0.23
C PHE A 62 -7.25 -7.18 -0.46
N GLY A 63 -8.29 -6.35 -0.62
CA GLY A 63 -8.18 -5.04 -1.26
C GLY A 63 -7.21 -4.13 -0.49
N PHE A 64 -7.31 -4.11 0.84
CA PHE A 64 -6.42 -3.33 1.70
C PHE A 64 -4.97 -3.84 1.63
N HIS A 65 -4.76 -5.15 1.63
CA HIS A 65 -3.43 -5.74 1.49
C HIS A 65 -2.78 -5.36 0.15
N ALA A 66 -3.51 -5.50 -0.96
CA ALA A 66 -3.03 -5.10 -2.28
C ALA A 66 -2.62 -3.62 -2.33
N LEU A 67 -3.43 -2.75 -1.73
CA LEU A 67 -3.13 -1.32 -1.64
C LEU A 67 -1.89 -1.04 -0.78
N SER A 68 -1.74 -1.74 0.35
CA SER A 68 -0.60 -1.59 1.25
C SER A 68 0.71 -2.02 0.59
N GLN A 69 0.70 -3.14 -0.12
CA GLN A 69 1.86 -3.61 -0.89
C GLN A 69 2.25 -2.61 -1.99
N ALA A 70 1.27 -2.11 -2.75
CA ALA A 70 1.51 -1.10 -3.77
C ALA A 70 2.15 0.17 -3.19
N ARG A 71 1.68 0.63 -2.04
CA ARG A 71 2.25 1.79 -1.34
C ARG A 71 3.70 1.55 -0.91
N ARG A 72 4.03 0.35 -0.43
CA ARG A 72 5.41 -0.02 -0.08
C ARG A 72 6.31 -0.02 -1.31
N GLU A 73 5.89 -0.66 -2.40
CA GLU A 73 6.66 -0.70 -3.66
C GLU A 73 6.86 0.71 -4.24
N THR A 74 5.83 1.53 -4.27
CA THR A 74 5.93 2.92 -4.75
C THR A 74 6.93 3.72 -3.93
N ARG A 75 6.93 3.60 -2.60
CA ARG A 75 7.91 4.27 -1.74
C ARG A 75 9.34 3.79 -1.96
N LEU A 76 9.53 2.49 -2.25
CA LEU A 76 10.85 1.98 -2.61
C LEU A 76 11.36 2.63 -3.90
N ILE A 77 10.50 2.75 -4.91
CA ILE A 77 10.83 3.42 -6.19
C ILE A 77 11.12 4.89 -5.95
N GLU A 78 10.27 5.59 -5.19
CA GLU A 78 10.46 7.01 -4.86
C GLU A 78 11.80 7.26 -4.14
N GLY A 79 12.11 6.44 -3.13
CA GLY A 79 13.38 6.54 -2.40
C GLY A 79 14.60 6.25 -3.29
N TYR A 80 14.49 5.28 -4.18
CA TYR A 80 15.54 4.99 -5.16
C TYR A 80 15.74 6.15 -6.13
N VAL A 81 14.66 6.68 -6.69
CA VAL A 81 14.72 7.83 -7.60
C VAL A 81 15.31 9.06 -6.92
N GLN A 82 14.90 9.35 -5.69
CA GLN A 82 15.42 10.47 -4.91
C GLN A 82 16.94 10.36 -4.69
N GLU A 83 17.43 9.16 -4.33
CA GLU A 83 18.85 8.96 -3.99
C GLU A 83 19.74 8.94 -5.23
N PHE A 84 19.32 8.24 -6.31
CA PHE A 84 20.22 7.94 -7.44
C PHE A 84 20.01 8.85 -8.65
N PHE A 85 18.84 9.49 -8.77
CA PHE A 85 18.54 10.36 -9.93
C PHE A 85 18.41 11.83 -9.58
N GLU A 86 17.76 12.18 -8.44
CA GLU A 86 17.51 13.58 -8.13
C GLU A 86 18.70 14.29 -7.50
N LYS A 87 19.54 13.62 -6.73
CA LYS A 87 20.72 14.21 -6.10
C LYS A 87 21.78 14.66 -7.11
N GLU A 88 21.82 14.04 -8.28
CA GLU A 88 22.81 14.34 -9.32
C GLU A 88 22.33 15.30 -10.40
N ARG A 89 21.01 15.63 -10.44
CA ARG A 89 20.42 16.53 -11.45
C ARG A 89 20.02 17.85 -10.82
N GLU A 90 20.73 18.91 -11.16
CA GLU A 90 20.29 20.27 -10.89
C GLU A 90 19.00 20.56 -11.69
N GLY A 91 17.86 20.68 -11.00
CA GLY A 91 16.57 21.08 -11.59
C GLY A 91 15.42 20.06 -11.50
N ALA A 92 15.67 18.76 -11.54
CA ALA A 92 14.64 17.72 -11.45
C ALA A 92 14.58 17.11 -10.04
N GLN A 93 14.13 17.87 -9.04
CA GLN A 93 14.09 17.46 -7.63
C GLN A 93 12.65 17.33 -7.11
N TRP A 94 11.76 16.73 -7.91
CA TRP A 94 10.34 16.63 -7.55
C TRP A 94 10.09 15.89 -6.24
N HIS A 95 10.64 14.69 -6.09
CA HIS A 95 10.45 13.88 -4.89
C HIS A 95 11.10 14.52 -3.67
N THR A 96 12.29 15.11 -3.82
CA THR A 96 12.96 15.84 -2.75
C THR A 96 12.13 17.05 -2.30
N ARG A 97 11.58 17.83 -3.22
CA ARG A 97 10.72 18.97 -2.92
C ARG A 97 9.40 18.54 -2.31
N LEU A 98 8.81 17.44 -2.81
CA LEU A 98 7.58 16.89 -2.25
C LEU A 98 7.80 16.41 -0.80
N ALA A 99 8.91 15.71 -0.52
CA ALA A 99 9.26 15.30 0.82
C ALA A 99 9.47 16.50 1.77
N GLN A 100 10.10 17.57 1.30
CA GLN A 100 10.23 18.82 2.04
C GLN A 100 8.87 19.47 2.32
N LEU A 101 7.98 19.51 1.32
CA LEU A 101 6.64 20.03 1.47
C LEU A 101 5.82 19.25 2.50
N GLN A 102 5.94 17.91 2.51
CA GLN A 102 5.27 17.04 3.48
C GLN A 102 5.83 17.21 4.92
N ALA A 103 7.07 17.68 5.06
CA ALA A 103 7.67 17.94 6.36
C ALA A 103 7.23 19.28 6.97
N LEU A 104 6.64 20.17 6.18
CA LEU A 104 6.15 21.46 6.68
C LEU A 104 4.87 21.30 7.51
N PRO A 105 4.67 22.14 8.55
CA PRO A 105 3.41 22.21 9.26
C PRO A 105 2.26 22.55 8.28
N GLY A 106 1.25 21.70 8.21
CA GLY A 106 0.12 21.85 7.26
C GLY A 106 0.40 21.34 5.84
N GLY A 107 1.55 20.71 5.60
CA GLY A 107 1.84 20.02 4.34
C GLY A 107 0.93 18.81 4.13
N PRO A 108 0.85 18.28 2.88
CA PRO A 108 0.02 17.12 2.57
C PRO A 108 0.43 15.92 3.44
N ALA A 109 -0.56 15.24 4.03
CA ALA A 109 -0.32 14.09 4.89
C ALA A 109 0.46 12.99 4.16
N ARG A 110 1.44 12.39 4.85
CA ARG A 110 2.20 11.25 4.31
C ARG A 110 1.36 9.98 4.18
N ALA A 111 0.37 9.84 5.03
CA ALA A 111 -0.55 8.72 5.02
C ALA A 111 -1.94 9.18 4.57
N ASP A 112 -2.49 8.44 3.64
CA ASP A 112 -3.87 8.59 3.22
C ASP A 112 -4.73 7.67 4.10
N TRP A 113 -5.48 8.25 5.03
CA TRP A 113 -6.34 7.54 5.98
C TRP A 113 -7.67 7.08 5.38
N TRP A 114 -8.01 7.56 4.19
CA TRP A 114 -9.25 7.19 3.53
C TRP A 114 -9.45 5.68 3.36
N PRO A 115 -8.47 4.89 2.88
CA PRO A 115 -8.68 3.44 2.76
C PRO A 115 -8.84 2.73 4.09
N VAL A 116 -8.19 3.23 5.15
CA VAL A 116 -8.36 2.69 6.52
C VAL A 116 -9.78 2.97 7.00
N ALA A 117 -10.27 4.19 6.81
CA ALA A 117 -11.63 4.56 7.19
C ALA A 117 -12.67 3.74 6.42
N ALA A 118 -12.50 3.57 5.11
CA ALA A 118 -13.38 2.77 4.28
C ALA A 118 -13.37 1.29 4.66
N ALA A 119 -12.17 0.69 4.85
CA ALA A 119 -12.03 -0.68 5.29
C ALA A 119 -12.64 -0.90 6.69
N GLY A 120 -12.36 0.01 7.62
CA GLY A 120 -12.90 -0.03 8.98
C GLY A 120 -14.43 0.08 9.01
N SER A 121 -15.01 0.95 8.19
CA SER A 121 -16.47 1.10 8.09
C SER A 121 -17.15 -0.15 7.56
N LEU A 122 -16.60 -0.78 6.51
CA LEU A 122 -17.12 -2.03 5.95
C LEU A 122 -17.00 -3.18 6.96
N ALA A 123 -15.87 -3.28 7.64
CA ALA A 123 -15.66 -4.29 8.67
C ALA A 123 -16.62 -4.13 9.83
N LEU A 124 -16.80 -2.90 10.30
CA LEU A 124 -17.73 -2.59 11.38
C LEU A 124 -19.18 -2.89 10.97
N ALA A 125 -19.59 -2.51 9.76
CA ALA A 125 -20.90 -2.85 9.23
C ALA A 125 -21.14 -4.36 9.23
N ALA A 126 -20.17 -5.14 8.75
CA ALA A 126 -20.28 -6.61 8.74
C ALA A 126 -20.40 -7.19 10.16
N ILE A 127 -19.67 -6.65 11.14
CA ILE A 127 -19.78 -7.05 12.55
C ILE A 127 -21.18 -6.75 13.10
N VAL A 128 -21.66 -5.53 12.92
CA VAL A 128 -22.98 -5.11 13.41
C VAL A 128 -24.09 -5.98 12.82
N PHE A 129 -24.08 -6.17 11.51
CA PHE A 129 -25.09 -7.04 10.86
C PHE A 129 -24.93 -8.51 11.25
N GLY A 130 -23.71 -8.99 11.50
CA GLY A 130 -23.48 -10.33 12.01
C GLY A 130 -24.22 -10.58 13.33
N TRP A 131 -24.13 -9.66 14.26
CA TRP A 131 -24.81 -9.75 15.55
C TRP A 131 -26.33 -9.53 15.44
N LEU A 132 -26.78 -8.62 14.57
CA LEU A 132 -28.22 -8.41 14.34
C LEU A 132 -28.92 -9.64 13.77
N TYR A 133 -28.22 -10.46 12.99
CA TYR A 133 -28.78 -11.66 12.37
C TYR A 133 -28.40 -12.97 13.11
N ALA A 134 -27.71 -12.89 14.23
CA ALA A 134 -27.35 -14.09 15.02
C ALA A 134 -28.55 -14.83 15.60
N GLU A 135 -29.68 -14.14 15.90
CA GLU A 135 -31.00 -14.63 16.32
C GLU A 135 -30.98 -15.79 17.35
N GLY A 136 -29.97 -15.84 18.23
CA GLY A 136 -29.87 -16.84 19.30
C GLY A 136 -29.65 -18.29 18.85
N ALA A 137 -29.41 -18.51 17.55
CA ALA A 137 -29.02 -19.82 17.05
C ALA A 137 -27.49 -20.00 17.20
N ALA A 138 -27.04 -21.11 17.79
CA ALA A 138 -25.61 -21.37 18.02
C ALA A 138 -24.72 -21.19 16.77
N ARG A 139 -25.25 -21.53 15.59
CA ARG A 139 -24.57 -21.30 14.32
C ARG A 139 -24.46 -19.81 13.96
N GLY A 140 -25.49 -19.02 14.24
CA GLY A 140 -25.51 -17.56 14.01
C GLY A 140 -24.51 -16.86 14.91
N GLU A 141 -24.46 -17.23 16.21
CA GLU A 141 -23.51 -16.69 17.18
C GLU A 141 -22.05 -17.03 16.82
N LEU A 142 -21.80 -18.26 16.35
CA LEU A 142 -20.47 -18.66 15.87
C LEU A 142 -20.05 -17.79 14.66
N MET A 143 -20.93 -17.58 13.69
CA MET A 143 -20.62 -16.75 12.51
C MET A 143 -20.42 -15.29 12.89
N ALA A 144 -21.22 -14.73 13.79
CA ALA A 144 -21.05 -13.38 14.32
C ALA A 144 -19.71 -13.21 15.04
N SER A 145 -19.33 -14.20 15.86
CA SER A 145 -18.06 -14.20 16.58
C SER A 145 -16.86 -14.28 15.63
N LEU A 146 -16.90 -15.16 14.62
CA LEU A 146 -15.85 -15.26 13.59
C LEU A 146 -15.73 -13.96 12.78
N THR A 147 -16.86 -13.35 12.39
CA THR A 147 -16.89 -12.07 11.68
C THR A 147 -16.29 -10.96 12.55
N THR A 148 -16.57 -10.96 13.84
CA THR A 148 -15.99 -9.99 14.78
C THR A 148 -14.49 -10.17 14.91
N MET A 149 -14.00 -11.39 15.13
CA MET A 149 -12.56 -11.66 15.27
C MET A 149 -11.79 -11.25 14.01
N THR A 150 -12.29 -11.63 12.83
CA THR A 150 -11.64 -11.29 11.55
C THR A 150 -11.69 -9.79 11.26
N GLY A 151 -12.81 -9.12 11.56
CA GLY A 151 -12.96 -7.68 11.38
C GLY A 151 -12.04 -6.88 12.30
N VAL A 152 -11.95 -7.25 13.59
CA VAL A 152 -11.03 -6.60 14.54
C VAL A 152 -9.58 -6.81 14.12
N ALA A 153 -9.20 -8.04 13.75
CA ALA A 153 -7.85 -8.33 13.27
C ALA A 153 -7.48 -7.49 12.04
N MET A 154 -8.41 -7.33 11.10
CA MET A 154 -8.22 -6.51 9.91
C MET A 154 -8.07 -5.02 10.25
N ILE A 155 -8.90 -4.48 11.15
CA ILE A 155 -8.80 -3.08 11.57
C ILE A 155 -7.43 -2.83 12.24
N VAL A 156 -7.00 -3.70 13.13
CA VAL A 156 -5.70 -3.61 13.80
C VAL A 156 -4.58 -3.68 12.76
N HIS A 157 -4.65 -4.60 11.80
CA HIS A 157 -3.67 -4.70 10.72
C HIS A 157 -3.62 -3.42 9.88
N ALA A 158 -4.77 -2.89 9.47
CA ALA A 158 -4.85 -1.66 8.69
C ALA A 158 -4.24 -0.46 9.43
N LEU A 159 -4.51 -0.33 10.72
CA LEU A 159 -3.95 0.73 11.56
C LEU A 159 -2.42 0.58 11.72
N THR A 160 -1.94 -0.62 12.01
CA THR A 160 -0.50 -0.87 12.19
C THR A 160 0.28 -0.62 10.91
N GLU A 161 -0.24 -1.04 9.75
CA GLU A 161 0.36 -0.76 8.44
C GLU A 161 0.43 0.74 8.16
N THR A 162 -0.66 1.46 8.38
CA THR A 162 -0.71 2.90 8.12
C THR A 162 0.24 3.68 9.04
N LEU A 163 0.27 3.33 10.34
CA LEU A 163 1.19 3.92 11.29
C LEU A 163 2.65 3.60 10.97
N SER A 164 2.96 2.38 10.49
CA SER A 164 4.31 2.02 10.06
C SER A 164 4.76 2.84 8.85
N LEU A 165 3.83 3.11 7.93
CA LEU A 165 4.07 3.98 6.78
C LEU A 165 4.32 5.44 7.19
N GLU A 166 3.60 5.96 8.18
CA GLU A 166 3.83 7.32 8.70
C GLU A 166 5.19 7.47 9.37
N ARG A 167 5.59 6.48 10.16
CA ARG A 167 6.87 6.51 10.90
C ARG A 167 8.09 6.37 10.00
N GLY A 168 7.93 6.09 8.71
CA GLY A 168 9.05 5.91 7.78
C GLY A 168 9.91 4.69 8.08
N THR A 169 9.44 3.76 8.93
CA THR A 169 10.18 2.57 9.36
C THR A 169 10.47 1.56 8.24
N SER A 170 9.88 1.77 7.08
CA SER A 170 10.09 0.95 5.87
C SER A 170 11.08 1.55 4.87
N SER A 171 11.81 2.60 5.23
CA SER A 171 12.81 3.18 4.33
C SER A 171 14.03 2.27 4.26
N VAL A 172 14.25 1.70 3.07
CA VAL A 172 15.55 1.09 2.75
C VAL A 172 16.61 2.18 2.90
N PRO A 173 17.75 1.92 3.53
CA PRO A 173 18.80 2.92 3.68
C PRO A 173 19.56 3.12 2.35
N TRP A 174 18.87 3.68 1.35
CA TRP A 174 19.43 3.93 0.01
C TRP A 174 20.72 4.74 0.07
N ALA A 175 20.81 5.70 0.99
CA ALA A 175 22.01 6.50 1.20
C ALA A 175 23.19 5.63 1.65
N ALA A 176 22.98 4.66 2.54
CA ALA A 176 24.03 3.74 2.97
C ALA A 176 24.46 2.83 1.83
N LEU A 177 23.50 2.33 1.03
CA LEU A 177 23.80 1.52 -0.15
C LEU A 177 24.58 2.32 -1.19
N ASN A 178 24.18 3.56 -1.48
CA ASN A 178 24.88 4.43 -2.43
C ASN A 178 26.32 4.72 -1.98
N ASN A 179 26.54 4.96 -0.69
CA ASN A 179 27.88 5.15 -0.16
C ASN A 179 28.74 3.89 -0.28
N SER A 180 28.18 2.72 0.03
CA SER A 180 28.92 1.44 -0.12
C SER A 180 29.28 1.15 -1.57
N LEU A 181 28.42 1.48 -2.53
CA LEU A 181 28.70 1.32 -3.96
C LEU A 181 29.79 2.29 -4.46
N ARG A 182 29.91 3.48 -3.86
CA ARG A 182 31.00 4.43 -4.19
C ARG A 182 32.36 3.99 -3.64
N GLU A 183 32.39 3.21 -2.56
CA GLU A 183 33.59 2.68 -1.95
C GLU A 183 34.14 1.44 -2.67
N VAL A 184 33.34 0.79 -3.52
CA VAL A 184 33.80 -0.36 -4.33
C VAL A 184 34.73 0.18 -5.43
N PRO A 185 36.03 -0.19 -5.43
CA PRO A 185 36.95 0.25 -6.46
C PRO A 185 36.48 -0.27 -7.85
N PRO A 186 36.59 0.53 -8.90
CA PRO A 186 36.16 0.14 -10.23
C PRO A 186 36.85 -1.19 -10.62
N LEU A 187 36.00 -2.18 -10.94
CA LEU A 187 36.49 -3.48 -11.42
C LEU A 187 37.53 -3.24 -12.51
N LYS A 188 38.79 -3.64 -12.25
CA LYS A 188 39.83 -3.60 -13.26
C LYS A 188 39.30 -4.33 -14.51
N ARG A 189 39.10 -3.58 -15.59
CA ARG A 189 38.80 -4.19 -16.89
C ARG A 189 39.92 -5.20 -17.17
N VAL A 190 39.56 -6.47 -17.13
CA VAL A 190 40.46 -7.52 -17.63
C VAL A 190 40.62 -7.21 -19.12
N SER A 191 41.77 -6.66 -19.49
CA SER A 191 42.13 -6.50 -20.89
C SER A 191 42.34 -7.91 -21.44
N THR A 192 41.37 -8.44 -22.15
CA THR A 192 41.55 -9.58 -23.04
C THR A 192 42.44 -9.11 -24.15
N GLN A 193 43.72 -9.52 -24.06
CA GLN A 193 44.64 -9.51 -25.18
C GLN A 193 44.32 -10.68 -26.13
#